data_1b65e60c9ee269c3af193da8b4b2ee7f
#
_entry.id   1b65e60c9ee269c3af193da8b4b2ee7f
#
_cell.length_a   1.000
_cell.length_b   1.000
_cell.length_c   1.000
_cell.angle_alpha   90.00
_cell.angle_beta   90.00
_cell.angle_gamma   90.00
#
_symmetry.space_group_name_H-M   'P 1'
#
loop_
_entity.id
_entity.type
_entity.pdbx_description
1 polymer ?
#
loop_
_entity_poly.entity_id
_entity_poly.type
_entity_poly.pdbx_seq_one_letter_code
_entity_poly.pdbx_strand_id
1 'polypeptide(L)'
;MIGKFLTSVFLICFSLSLFSQSTGAEYYFYPKGQDAYEGGDVQFYKDFHQILKDKGLKPCENKNEVHILKLVVFEDASIKYVIDELNPDSTIKSKCAFELSLEVLKYMDKWKPAVLDNVKKPALTRFIIFPDALFDKYKEGYVAENFEEIAGFGKKEGMPGGINAFRAEVVKNIDLRGFVWNKAFQLVVTFVINREGKLVDLQLVESSGNKEFDERILDGIRSIRKKWTPATIHGEPVNYRFRLPLSFSYGE
;
A
#
# COMPACT_ATOMS: atom_id res chain seq x y z
N MET A 1 -56.57 -28.34 -50.76
CA MET A 1 -55.86 -27.07 -50.57
C MET A 1 -55.35 -27.06 -49.16
N ILE A 2 -54.08 -27.35 -49.01
CA ILE A 2 -53.44 -27.48 -47.70
C ILE A 2 -52.51 -26.27 -47.53
N GLY A 3 -52.93 -25.35 -46.67
CA GLY A 3 -52.13 -24.17 -46.35
C GLY A 3 -50.98 -24.51 -45.36
N LYS A 4 -49.76 -24.26 -45.77
CA LYS A 4 -48.57 -24.39 -44.90
C LYS A 4 -48.38 -23.11 -44.06
N PHE A 5 -48.58 -23.22 -42.75
CA PHE A 5 -48.14 -22.19 -41.78
C PHE A 5 -46.64 -22.30 -41.59
N LEU A 6 -45.90 -21.24 -41.97
CA LEU A 6 -44.52 -21.04 -41.64
C LEU A 6 -44.42 -20.31 -40.29
N THR A 7 -44.07 -21.00 -39.24
CA THR A 7 -43.73 -20.41 -37.96
C THR A 7 -42.25 -19.96 -37.98
N SER A 8 -42.07 -18.64 -38.07
CA SER A 8 -40.75 -18.02 -37.96
C SER A 8 -40.35 -17.97 -36.49
N VAL A 9 -39.35 -18.78 -36.11
CA VAL A 9 -38.78 -18.75 -34.77
C VAL A 9 -37.71 -17.62 -34.75
N PHE A 10 -38.04 -16.53 -34.07
CA PHE A 10 -37.10 -15.42 -33.81
C PHE A 10 -36.19 -15.84 -32.68
N LEU A 11 -34.93 -16.22 -32.99
CA LEU A 11 -33.89 -16.49 -32.02
C LEU A 11 -33.33 -15.16 -31.52
N ILE A 12 -33.78 -14.71 -30.34
CA ILE A 12 -33.19 -13.54 -29.66
C ILE A 12 -31.92 -14.02 -28.99
N CYS A 13 -30.77 -13.75 -29.63
CA CYS A 13 -29.47 -13.86 -28.98
C CYS A 13 -29.33 -12.78 -27.91
N PHE A 14 -29.59 -13.16 -26.66
CA PHE A 14 -29.27 -12.35 -25.51
C PHE A 14 -27.72 -12.46 -25.32
N SER A 15 -26.96 -11.48 -25.83
CA SER A 15 -25.56 -11.33 -25.51
C SER A 15 -25.43 -10.89 -24.04
N LEU A 16 -25.22 -11.84 -23.16
CA LEU A 16 -24.77 -11.59 -21.80
C LEU A 16 -23.35 -10.99 -21.86
N SER A 17 -23.29 -9.67 -21.88
CA SER A 17 -22.06 -8.94 -21.59
C SER A 17 -21.72 -9.20 -20.12
N LEU A 18 -20.84 -10.16 -19.88
CA LEU A 18 -20.20 -10.33 -18.58
C LEU A 18 -19.29 -9.11 -18.36
N PHE A 19 -19.84 -8.06 -17.80
CA PHE A 19 -19.07 -7.03 -17.13
C PHE A 19 -18.43 -7.70 -15.91
N SER A 20 -17.18 -8.11 -16.04
CA SER A 20 -16.31 -8.36 -14.90
C SER A 20 -16.07 -7.01 -14.22
N GLN A 21 -16.96 -6.65 -13.32
CA GLN A 21 -16.68 -5.62 -12.34
C GLN A 21 -15.63 -6.23 -11.40
N SER A 22 -14.38 -5.83 -11.56
CA SER A 22 -13.41 -5.91 -10.47
C SER A 22 -13.88 -4.95 -9.39
N THR A 23 -14.71 -5.45 -8.47
CA THR A 23 -15.03 -4.73 -7.23
C THR A 23 -13.78 -4.72 -6.38
N GLY A 24 -12.84 -3.86 -6.72
CA GLY A 24 -11.80 -3.44 -5.79
C GLY A 24 -12.52 -2.71 -4.66
N ALA A 25 -12.78 -3.41 -3.55
CA ALA A 25 -13.34 -2.76 -2.39
C ALA A 25 -12.35 -1.66 -1.97
N GLU A 26 -12.79 -0.42 -2.08
CA GLU A 26 -12.01 0.73 -1.67
C GLU A 26 -12.04 0.79 -0.14
N TYR A 27 -10.92 0.42 0.48
CA TYR A 27 -10.79 0.49 1.93
C TYR A 27 -10.22 1.84 2.35
N TYR A 28 -10.76 2.40 3.41
CA TYR A 28 -10.26 3.64 4.01
C TYR A 28 -8.96 3.38 4.79
N PHE A 29 -8.23 4.44 5.09
CA PHE A 29 -7.16 4.42 6.08
C PHE A 29 -7.68 5.00 7.39
N TYR A 30 -7.08 4.60 8.50
CA TYR A 30 -7.44 5.16 9.80
C TYR A 30 -7.13 6.67 9.82
N PRO A 31 -8.09 7.49 10.26
CA PRO A 31 -7.84 8.92 10.52
C PRO A 31 -6.74 9.10 11.57
N LYS A 32 -6.03 10.23 11.49
CA LYS A 32 -5.02 10.56 12.48
C LYS A 32 -5.61 10.58 13.89
N GLY A 33 -4.98 9.86 14.82
CA GLY A 33 -5.41 9.75 16.22
C GLY A 33 -6.45 8.66 16.48
N GLN A 34 -6.78 7.83 15.49
CA GLN A 34 -7.54 6.61 15.67
C GLN A 34 -6.64 5.39 15.53
N ASP A 35 -6.79 4.44 16.45
CA ASP A 35 -6.08 3.18 16.46
C ASP A 35 -6.99 2.04 16.03
N ALA A 36 -6.44 1.10 15.27
CA ALA A 36 -7.12 -0.10 14.82
C ALA A 36 -7.32 -1.14 15.92
N TYR A 37 -6.59 -1.00 17.02
CA TYR A 37 -6.62 -1.90 18.17
C TYR A 37 -6.80 -1.10 19.46
N GLU A 38 -7.57 -1.61 20.40
CA GLU A 38 -7.80 -0.93 21.68
C GLU A 38 -6.50 -0.80 22.45
N GLY A 39 -6.14 0.43 22.86
CA GLY A 39 -4.87 0.76 23.49
C GLY A 39 -3.70 0.95 22.50
N GLY A 40 -3.99 0.97 21.19
CA GLY A 40 -3.03 1.26 20.14
C GLY A 40 -1.97 0.16 19.94
N ASP A 41 -0.86 0.55 19.28
CA ASP A 41 0.20 -0.38 18.92
C ASP A 41 0.87 -1.02 20.15
N VAL A 42 1.06 -0.27 21.23
CA VAL A 42 1.65 -0.81 22.46
C VAL A 42 0.84 -1.98 23.00
N GLN A 43 -0.49 -1.82 23.05
CA GLN A 43 -1.36 -2.88 23.54
C GLN A 43 -1.46 -4.05 22.56
N PHE A 44 -1.45 -3.77 21.26
CA PHE A 44 -1.40 -4.80 20.21
C PHE A 44 -0.19 -5.72 20.41
N TYR A 45 1.01 -5.17 20.52
CA TYR A 45 2.23 -5.98 20.70
C TYR A 45 2.31 -6.66 22.05
N LYS A 46 1.75 -6.06 23.11
CA LYS A 46 1.62 -6.69 24.43
C LYS A 46 0.74 -7.92 24.37
N ASP A 47 -0.45 -7.79 23.79
CA ASP A 47 -1.39 -8.91 23.65
C ASP A 47 -0.81 -9.99 22.73
N PHE A 48 -0.15 -9.59 21.64
CA PHE A 48 0.53 -10.51 20.72
C PHE A 48 1.59 -11.34 21.46
N HIS A 49 2.48 -10.69 22.24
CA HIS A 49 3.48 -11.36 23.07
C HIS A 49 2.84 -12.31 24.08
N GLN A 50 1.78 -11.86 24.77
CA GLN A 50 1.11 -12.68 25.77
C GLN A 50 0.49 -13.94 25.14
N ILE A 51 -0.16 -13.81 23.99
CA ILE A 51 -0.73 -14.96 23.26
C ILE A 51 0.35 -15.94 22.83
N LEU A 52 1.50 -15.46 22.34
CA LEU A 52 2.63 -16.34 22.00
C LEU A 52 3.02 -17.24 23.20
N LYS A 53 3.06 -16.68 24.41
CA LYS A 53 3.38 -17.40 25.63
C LYS A 53 2.25 -18.35 26.06
N ASP A 54 1.03 -17.86 26.14
CA ASP A 54 -0.12 -18.61 26.63
C ASP A 54 -0.46 -19.82 25.75
N LYS A 55 -0.20 -19.70 24.44
CA LYS A 55 -0.40 -20.80 23.48
C LYS A 55 0.83 -21.67 23.29
N GLY A 56 1.94 -21.37 23.97
CA GLY A 56 3.17 -22.13 23.87
C GLY A 56 3.75 -22.14 22.46
N LEU A 57 3.53 -21.08 21.69
CA LEU A 57 4.05 -20.95 20.33
C LEU A 57 5.56 -20.82 20.37
N LYS A 58 6.23 -21.31 19.33
CA LYS A 58 7.70 -21.33 19.28
C LYS A 58 8.24 -20.18 18.42
N PRO A 59 9.40 -19.61 18.80
CA PRO A 59 10.05 -18.60 17.96
C PRO A 59 10.52 -19.18 16.64
N CYS A 60 10.66 -18.32 15.64
CA CYS A 60 11.21 -18.68 14.36
C CYS A 60 12.70 -19.06 14.46
N GLU A 61 13.12 -20.06 13.68
CA GLU A 61 14.53 -20.43 13.58
C GLU A 61 15.36 -19.29 12.99
N ASN A 62 14.87 -18.72 11.88
CA ASN A 62 15.46 -17.52 11.29
C ASN A 62 15.07 -16.28 12.08
N LYS A 63 16.03 -15.71 12.82
CA LYS A 63 15.82 -14.55 13.68
C LYS A 63 15.58 -13.24 12.92
N ASN A 64 15.83 -13.21 11.63
CA ASN A 64 15.67 -12.03 10.78
C ASN A 64 14.34 -12.00 10.04
N GLU A 65 13.44 -12.96 10.30
CA GLU A 65 12.12 -12.92 9.66
C GLU A 65 11.31 -11.73 10.11
N VAL A 66 10.72 -11.05 9.13
CA VAL A 66 9.82 -9.90 9.31
C VAL A 66 8.60 -10.09 8.43
N HIS A 67 7.41 -9.93 9.02
CA HIS A 67 6.16 -9.96 8.26
C HIS A 67 5.39 -8.65 8.42
N ILE A 68 4.94 -8.08 7.29
CA ILE A 68 4.01 -6.94 7.28
C ILE A 68 2.60 -7.51 7.34
N LEU A 69 2.03 -7.52 8.53
CA LEU A 69 0.67 -7.97 8.77
C LEU A 69 -0.31 -6.86 8.36
N LYS A 70 -0.93 -6.99 7.20
CA LYS A 70 -1.90 -6.04 6.67
C LYS A 70 -3.31 -6.57 6.85
N LEU A 71 -4.17 -5.78 7.47
CA LEU A 71 -5.54 -6.18 7.82
C LEU A 71 -6.54 -5.13 7.37
N VAL A 72 -7.74 -5.57 7.02
CA VAL A 72 -8.94 -4.74 7.03
C VAL A 72 -9.69 -5.01 8.32
N VAL A 73 -10.04 -3.97 9.05
CA VAL A 73 -10.98 -4.04 10.17
C VAL A 73 -12.32 -3.52 9.68
N PHE A 74 -13.37 -4.35 9.77
CA PHE A 74 -14.72 -4.03 9.33
C PHE A 74 -15.52 -3.27 10.40
N GLU A 75 -16.70 -2.80 10.05
CA GLU A 75 -17.60 -2.02 10.91
C GLU A 75 -18.04 -2.78 12.16
N ASP A 76 -18.12 -4.10 12.08
CA ASP A 76 -18.47 -5.04 13.16
C ASP A 76 -17.25 -5.47 13.99
N ALA A 77 -16.09 -4.86 13.77
CA ALA A 77 -14.80 -5.22 14.35
C ALA A 77 -14.25 -6.59 13.94
N SER A 78 -14.84 -7.26 12.95
CA SER A 78 -14.22 -8.42 12.33
C SER A 78 -13.00 -7.99 11.50
N ILE A 79 -12.07 -8.92 11.27
CA ILE A 79 -10.84 -8.64 10.52
C ILE A 79 -10.69 -9.56 9.32
N LYS A 80 -10.00 -9.05 8.31
CA LYS A 80 -9.58 -9.85 7.15
C LYS A 80 -8.12 -9.57 6.84
N TYR A 81 -7.33 -10.64 6.74
CA TYR A 81 -5.96 -10.54 6.23
C TYR A 81 -5.97 -10.13 4.74
N VAL A 82 -5.07 -9.23 4.37
CA VAL A 82 -4.86 -8.75 3.00
C VAL A 82 -3.42 -9.00 2.60
N ILE A 83 -3.24 -9.62 1.44
CA ILE A 83 -1.90 -9.82 0.88
C ILE A 83 -1.29 -8.45 0.58
N ASP A 84 -0.03 -8.25 0.96
CA ASP A 84 0.71 -7.07 0.56
C ASP A 84 1.14 -7.21 -0.91
N GLU A 85 0.37 -6.58 -1.80
CA GLU A 85 0.62 -6.61 -3.24
C GLU A 85 1.97 -6.00 -3.63
N LEU A 86 2.53 -5.13 -2.79
CA LEU A 86 3.86 -4.56 -3.01
C LEU A 86 4.98 -5.58 -2.75
N ASN A 87 4.75 -6.50 -1.81
CA ASN A 87 5.72 -7.49 -1.39
C ASN A 87 5.07 -8.89 -1.34
N PRO A 88 4.57 -9.41 -2.49
CA PRO A 88 3.77 -10.63 -2.52
C PRO A 88 4.55 -11.88 -2.07
N ASP A 89 5.86 -11.85 -2.20
CA ASP A 89 6.78 -12.91 -1.78
C ASP A 89 7.21 -12.80 -0.29
N SER A 90 6.76 -11.78 0.43
CA SER A 90 7.08 -11.59 1.85
C SER A 90 6.59 -12.77 2.70
N THR A 91 5.43 -13.33 2.37
CA THR A 91 4.87 -14.52 3.05
C THR A 91 5.70 -15.79 2.84
N ILE A 92 6.40 -15.90 1.71
CA ILE A 92 7.29 -17.03 1.41
C ILE A 92 8.63 -16.87 2.12
N LYS A 93 9.22 -15.67 2.05
CA LYS A 93 10.52 -15.36 2.65
C LYS A 93 10.49 -15.34 4.17
N SER A 94 9.36 -14.94 4.75
CA SER A 94 9.14 -14.87 6.19
C SER A 94 7.96 -15.76 6.60
N LYS A 95 8.02 -17.01 6.18
CA LYS A 95 6.92 -17.97 6.36
C LYS A 95 6.56 -18.18 7.82
N CYS A 96 7.54 -18.32 8.69
CA CYS A 96 7.30 -18.53 10.11
C CYS A 96 6.64 -17.28 10.74
N ALA A 97 7.15 -16.08 10.47
CA ALA A 97 6.56 -14.83 10.96
C ALA A 97 5.11 -14.64 10.47
N PHE A 98 4.84 -15.02 9.22
CA PHE A 98 3.50 -15.01 8.64
C PHE A 98 2.57 -16.00 9.35
N GLU A 99 2.97 -17.26 9.49
CA GLU A 99 2.17 -18.31 10.12
C GLU A 99 1.89 -17.99 11.60
N LEU A 100 2.90 -17.50 12.33
CA LEU A 100 2.73 -17.02 13.71
C LEU A 100 1.72 -15.87 13.79
N SER A 101 1.79 -14.93 12.87
CA SER A 101 0.85 -13.80 12.83
C SER A 101 -0.58 -14.28 12.68
N LEU A 102 -0.84 -15.18 11.72
CA LEU A 102 -2.18 -15.72 11.51
C LEU A 102 -2.67 -16.55 12.70
N GLU A 103 -1.78 -17.29 13.37
CA GLU A 103 -2.15 -18.07 14.55
C GLU A 103 -2.55 -17.17 15.71
N VAL A 104 -1.76 -16.13 16.01
CA VAL A 104 -2.04 -15.18 17.09
C VAL A 104 -3.33 -14.41 16.84
N LEU A 105 -3.60 -13.99 15.59
CA LEU A 105 -4.82 -13.26 15.24
C LEU A 105 -6.11 -13.96 15.63
N LYS A 106 -6.12 -15.29 15.71
CA LYS A 106 -7.29 -16.07 16.14
C LYS A 106 -7.75 -15.76 17.57
N TYR A 107 -6.88 -15.19 18.38
CA TYR A 107 -7.09 -14.92 19.80
C TYR A 107 -7.13 -13.43 20.11
N MET A 108 -7.04 -12.56 19.09
CA MET A 108 -7.07 -11.10 19.22
C MET A 108 -8.46 -10.58 18.88
N ASP A 109 -9.13 -9.95 19.83
CA ASP A 109 -10.54 -9.54 19.74
C ASP A 109 -10.79 -8.04 20.00
N LYS A 110 -9.74 -7.26 20.28
CA LYS A 110 -9.85 -5.84 20.65
C LYS A 110 -9.76 -4.90 19.43
N TRP A 111 -10.30 -5.33 18.31
CA TRP A 111 -10.28 -4.54 17.07
C TRP A 111 -11.29 -3.40 17.11
N LYS A 112 -10.90 -2.26 16.56
CA LYS A 112 -11.71 -1.05 16.51
C LYS A 112 -11.90 -0.60 15.08
N PRO A 113 -13.13 -0.51 14.57
CA PRO A 113 -13.40 0.07 13.26
C PRO A 113 -12.97 1.54 13.18
N ALA A 114 -12.53 1.99 12.00
CA ALA A 114 -12.34 3.40 11.77
C ALA A 114 -13.68 4.14 11.77
N VAL A 115 -13.67 5.37 12.26
CA VAL A 115 -14.84 6.26 12.26
C VAL A 115 -14.53 7.47 11.39
N LEU A 116 -15.25 7.60 10.27
CA LEU A 116 -15.20 8.76 9.38
C LEU A 116 -16.58 9.40 9.35
N ASP A 117 -16.65 10.71 9.58
CA ASP A 117 -17.91 11.46 9.62
C ASP A 117 -18.97 10.82 10.53
N ASN A 118 -18.56 10.35 11.70
CA ASN A 118 -19.37 9.63 12.70
C ASN A 118 -19.95 8.29 12.21
N VAL A 119 -19.44 7.73 11.11
CA VAL A 119 -19.85 6.44 10.57
C VAL A 119 -18.68 5.47 10.63
N LYS A 120 -18.93 4.26 11.14
CA LYS A 120 -17.95 3.18 11.08
C LYS A 120 -17.73 2.77 9.63
N LYS A 121 -16.46 2.58 9.25
CA LYS A 121 -16.02 2.23 7.91
C LYS A 121 -14.97 1.14 7.94
N PRO A 122 -14.94 0.25 6.93
CA PRO A 122 -13.87 -0.73 6.82
C PRO A 122 -12.57 0.00 6.50
N ALA A 123 -11.52 -0.25 7.27
CA ALA A 123 -10.26 0.44 7.11
C ALA A 123 -9.06 -0.50 7.18
N LEU A 124 -8.06 -0.13 6.38
CA LEU A 124 -6.77 -0.81 6.33
C LEU A 124 -5.90 -0.37 7.51
N THR A 125 -5.30 -1.36 8.17
CA THR A 125 -4.23 -1.18 9.14
C THR A 125 -3.07 -2.11 8.83
N ARG A 126 -1.90 -1.82 9.38
CA ARG A 126 -0.73 -2.68 9.26
C ARG A 126 0.06 -2.71 10.55
N PHE A 127 0.63 -3.87 10.84
CA PHE A 127 1.58 -4.07 11.93
C PHE A 127 2.81 -4.77 11.40
N ILE A 128 3.97 -4.41 11.88
CA ILE A 128 5.22 -5.09 11.54
C ILE A 128 5.46 -6.16 12.59
N ILE A 129 5.47 -7.41 12.19
CA ILE A 129 5.71 -8.54 13.09
C ILE A 129 7.16 -8.97 12.94
N PHE A 130 7.92 -8.75 13.98
CA PHE A 130 9.29 -9.21 14.11
C PHE A 130 9.37 -10.23 15.26
N PRO A 131 9.24 -11.54 14.97
CA PRO A 131 9.08 -12.57 15.99
C PRO A 131 10.18 -12.55 17.05
N ASP A 132 11.45 -12.38 16.65
CA ASP A 132 12.59 -12.37 17.58
C ASP A 132 12.46 -11.30 18.67
N ALA A 133 11.83 -10.16 18.38
CA ALA A 133 11.56 -9.12 19.35
C ALA A 133 10.33 -9.39 20.23
N LEU A 134 9.44 -10.29 19.81
CA LEU A 134 8.17 -10.57 20.46
C LEU A 134 8.19 -11.79 21.38
N PHE A 135 9.27 -12.56 21.42
CA PHE A 135 9.48 -13.64 22.36
C PHE A 135 10.33 -13.17 23.56
N ASP A 136 11.46 -13.79 23.82
CA ASP A 136 12.30 -13.54 25.00
C ASP A 136 12.88 -12.12 25.07
N LYS A 137 12.98 -11.42 23.95
CA LYS A 137 13.47 -10.04 23.86
C LYS A 137 12.37 -8.99 24.09
N TYR A 138 11.12 -9.40 24.24
CA TYR A 138 10.02 -8.47 24.46
C TYR A 138 10.23 -7.62 25.72
N LYS A 139 9.96 -6.32 25.58
CA LYS A 139 9.96 -5.35 26.69
C LYS A 139 8.62 -4.65 26.76
N GLU A 140 8.16 -4.35 27.96
CA GLU A 140 6.96 -3.54 28.18
C GLU A 140 7.06 -2.22 27.40
N GLY A 141 6.01 -1.82 26.73
CA GLY A 141 5.98 -0.63 25.86
C GLY A 141 6.60 -0.83 24.49
N TYR A 142 6.94 -2.08 24.12
CA TYR A 142 7.42 -2.37 22.76
C TYR A 142 6.40 -1.94 21.71
N VAL A 143 6.89 -1.19 20.76
CA VAL A 143 6.23 -0.93 19.48
C VAL A 143 7.26 -1.29 18.42
N ALA A 144 6.87 -2.03 17.40
CA ALA A 144 7.72 -2.18 16.24
C ALA A 144 7.90 -0.78 15.66
N GLU A 145 9.06 -0.18 15.91
CA GLU A 145 9.40 1.06 15.28
C GLU A 145 9.20 0.90 13.78
N ASN A 146 8.74 1.95 13.12
CA ASN A 146 8.77 2.01 11.67
C ASN A 146 10.25 2.05 11.23
N PHE A 147 10.89 0.90 11.20
CA PHE A 147 12.25 0.72 10.67
C PHE A 147 12.30 0.85 9.16
N GLU A 148 11.31 1.53 8.60
CA GLU A 148 11.35 1.92 7.21
C GLU A 148 12.34 3.07 7.08
N GLU A 149 13.57 2.77 6.73
CA GLU A 149 14.31 3.75 5.98
C GLU A 149 13.52 3.97 4.68
N ILE A 150 12.84 5.10 4.62
CA ILE A 150 12.14 5.52 3.41
C ILE A 150 13.12 5.52 2.26
N ALA A 151 12.70 5.00 1.11
CA ALA A 151 13.53 4.98 -0.09
C ALA A 151 14.12 6.36 -0.38
N GLY A 152 15.44 6.42 -0.51
CA GLY A 152 16.21 7.64 -0.67
C GLY A 152 16.58 7.91 -2.13
N PHE A 153 16.34 9.12 -2.64
CA PHE A 153 16.77 9.54 -3.97
C PHE A 153 17.96 10.49 -3.86
N GLY A 154 19.06 10.14 -4.50
CA GLY A 154 20.21 11.03 -4.61
C GLY A 154 20.89 11.39 -3.26
N LYS A 155 20.81 10.50 -2.27
CA LYS A 155 21.43 10.69 -0.94
C LYS A 155 22.94 10.88 -1.12
N LYS A 156 23.45 12.09 -0.91
CA LYS A 156 24.87 12.39 -0.68
C LYS A 156 25.06 12.69 0.79
N GLU A 157 26.23 12.38 1.35
CA GLU A 157 26.59 12.79 2.70
C GLU A 157 26.27 14.27 2.91
N GLY A 158 25.45 14.58 3.91
CA GLY A 158 25.07 15.94 4.29
C GLY A 158 23.92 16.59 3.49
N MET A 159 23.29 15.92 2.51
CA MET A 159 22.13 16.44 1.80
C MET A 159 20.86 15.61 2.01
N PRO A 160 19.69 16.24 2.29
CA PRO A 160 18.44 15.53 2.35
C PRO A 160 18.10 14.97 0.95
N GLY A 161 18.23 13.68 0.79
CA GLY A 161 17.71 12.93 -0.35
C GLY A 161 16.20 12.66 -0.17
N GLY A 162 15.61 11.85 -1.07
CA GLY A 162 14.24 11.38 -0.96
C GLY A 162 13.26 12.04 -1.92
N ILE A 163 11.98 12.01 -1.57
CA ILE A 163 10.90 12.42 -2.50
C ILE A 163 11.01 13.89 -2.95
N ASN A 164 11.51 14.78 -2.11
CA ASN A 164 11.69 16.20 -2.47
C ASN A 164 12.83 16.39 -3.46
N ALA A 165 13.95 15.69 -3.27
CA ALA A 165 15.05 15.70 -4.24
C ALA A 165 14.61 15.08 -5.58
N PHE A 166 13.78 14.04 -5.54
CA PHE A 166 13.19 13.46 -6.74
C PHE A 166 12.23 14.44 -7.43
N ARG A 167 11.35 15.12 -6.68
CA ARG A 167 10.47 16.16 -7.25
C ARG A 167 11.25 17.24 -7.97
N ALA A 168 12.34 17.72 -7.40
CA ALA A 168 13.21 18.72 -8.03
C ALA A 168 13.86 18.17 -9.33
N GLU A 169 14.22 16.90 -9.35
CA GLU A 169 14.76 16.26 -10.55
C GLU A 169 13.69 16.08 -11.63
N VAL A 170 12.46 15.72 -11.24
CA VAL A 170 11.31 15.62 -12.15
C VAL A 170 11.09 16.95 -12.86
N VAL A 171 11.01 18.06 -12.12
CA VAL A 171 10.82 19.40 -12.69
C VAL A 171 11.90 19.75 -13.72
N LYS A 172 13.15 19.33 -13.52
CA LYS A 172 14.25 19.57 -14.45
C LYS A 172 14.17 18.75 -15.75
N ASN A 173 13.54 17.57 -15.66
CA ASN A 173 13.49 16.61 -16.77
C ASN A 173 12.20 16.69 -17.58
N ILE A 174 11.21 17.48 -17.14
CA ILE A 174 9.97 17.67 -17.89
C ILE A 174 10.12 18.84 -18.86
N ASP A 175 9.85 18.58 -20.11
CA ASP A 175 9.73 19.63 -21.12
C ASP A 175 8.30 20.17 -21.16
N LEU A 176 8.09 21.35 -20.59
CA LEU A 176 6.79 22.02 -20.53
C LEU A 176 6.56 22.99 -21.70
N ARG A 177 7.47 23.05 -22.66
CA ARG A 177 7.32 23.96 -23.84
C ARG A 177 6.09 23.58 -24.64
N GLY A 178 5.33 24.60 -25.03
CA GLY A 178 4.09 24.43 -25.79
C GLY A 178 2.84 24.24 -24.94
N PHE A 179 2.97 24.10 -23.61
CA PHE A 179 1.82 24.05 -22.71
C PHE A 179 1.57 25.40 -22.04
N VAL A 180 0.33 25.87 -22.10
CA VAL A 180 -0.13 27.07 -21.45
C VAL A 180 -1.38 26.73 -20.61
N TRP A 181 -1.41 27.20 -19.38
CA TRP A 181 -2.56 27.04 -18.49
C TRP A 181 -2.92 28.37 -17.84
N ASN A 182 -4.19 28.56 -17.62
CA ASN A 182 -4.77 29.82 -17.08
C ASN A 182 -5.33 29.69 -15.65
N LYS A 183 -5.16 28.54 -15.04
CA LYS A 183 -5.54 28.24 -13.64
C LYS A 183 -4.57 27.23 -13.02
N ALA A 184 -4.42 27.31 -11.72
CA ALA A 184 -3.67 26.29 -11.00
C ALA A 184 -4.36 24.93 -11.12
N PHE A 185 -3.58 23.85 -11.25
CA PHE A 185 -4.04 22.48 -11.24
C PHE A 185 -3.01 21.55 -10.61
N GLN A 186 -3.44 20.37 -10.31
CA GLN A 186 -2.58 19.31 -9.78
C GLN A 186 -2.81 18.03 -10.59
N LEU A 187 -1.75 17.28 -10.77
CA LEU A 187 -1.82 15.88 -11.17
C LEU A 187 -1.13 15.03 -10.13
N VAL A 188 -1.49 13.76 -10.05
CA VAL A 188 -0.91 12.85 -9.07
C VAL A 188 -0.43 11.60 -9.77
N VAL A 189 0.83 11.26 -9.57
CA VAL A 189 1.41 9.99 -10.00
C VAL A 189 1.71 9.11 -8.80
N THR A 190 1.64 7.79 -9.00
CA THR A 190 2.18 6.80 -8.08
C THR A 190 3.26 6.00 -8.78
N PHE A 191 4.22 5.53 -8.03
CA PHE A 191 5.27 4.64 -8.50
C PHE A 191 5.82 3.81 -7.36
N VAL A 192 6.47 2.70 -7.69
CA VAL A 192 7.13 1.84 -6.72
C VAL A 192 8.65 1.95 -6.91
N ILE A 193 9.36 2.10 -5.80
CA ILE A 193 10.80 1.83 -5.76
C ILE A 193 10.97 0.39 -5.31
N ASN A 194 11.53 -0.43 -6.18
CA ASN A 194 11.73 -1.83 -5.88
C ASN A 194 12.99 -2.09 -5.03
N ARG A 195 13.19 -3.34 -4.62
CA ARG A 195 14.31 -3.77 -3.78
C ARG A 195 15.69 -3.47 -4.37
N GLU A 196 15.79 -3.31 -5.69
CA GLU A 196 17.02 -2.96 -6.41
C GLU A 196 17.19 -1.44 -6.59
N GLY A 197 16.31 -0.63 -5.99
CA GLY A 197 16.34 0.83 -6.12
C GLY A 197 15.90 1.35 -7.50
N LYS A 198 15.13 0.57 -8.26
CA LYS A 198 14.58 0.99 -9.56
C LYS A 198 13.16 1.50 -9.40
N LEU A 199 12.83 2.54 -10.12
CA LEU A 199 11.46 3.02 -10.26
C LEU A 199 10.68 2.09 -11.22
N VAL A 200 9.60 1.53 -10.74
CA VAL A 200 8.70 0.63 -11.48
C VAL A 200 7.25 1.01 -11.20
N ASP A 201 6.29 0.42 -11.91
CA ASP A 201 4.85 0.61 -11.70
C ASP A 201 4.44 2.09 -11.63
N LEU A 202 4.94 2.90 -12.58
CA LEU A 202 4.57 4.32 -12.69
C LEU A 202 3.18 4.46 -13.29
N GLN A 203 2.27 5.07 -12.53
CA GLN A 203 0.86 5.25 -12.90
C GLN A 203 0.42 6.69 -12.64
N LEU A 204 -0.47 7.19 -13.50
CA LEU A 204 -1.20 8.42 -13.28
C LEU A 204 -2.48 8.11 -12.49
N VAL A 205 -2.65 8.74 -11.33
CA VAL A 205 -3.83 8.56 -10.46
C VAL A 205 -4.82 9.69 -10.66
N GLU A 206 -4.31 10.93 -10.76
CA GLU A 206 -5.13 12.10 -11.04
C GLU A 206 -4.54 12.82 -12.27
N SER A 207 -5.35 12.98 -13.30
CA SER A 207 -4.98 13.61 -14.56
C SER A 207 -5.02 15.13 -14.46
N SER A 208 -4.17 15.82 -15.21
CA SER A 208 -4.25 17.27 -15.42
C SER A 208 -5.49 17.70 -16.21
N GLY A 209 -6.17 16.74 -16.88
CA GLY A 209 -7.21 16.99 -17.86
C GLY A 209 -6.69 17.16 -19.30
N ASN A 210 -5.37 17.13 -19.50
CA ASN A 210 -4.72 17.16 -20.81
C ASN A 210 -3.83 15.92 -20.98
N LYS A 211 -4.24 15.01 -21.85
CA LYS A 211 -3.57 13.73 -22.05
C LYS A 211 -2.12 13.88 -22.53
N GLU A 212 -1.85 14.82 -23.44
CA GLU A 212 -0.50 15.04 -23.95
C GLU A 212 0.44 15.56 -22.83
N PHE A 213 -0.07 16.45 -21.99
CA PHE A 213 0.64 16.93 -20.82
C PHE A 213 0.95 15.80 -19.84
N ASP A 214 -0.06 14.98 -19.54
CA ASP A 214 0.09 13.82 -18.64
C ASP A 214 1.15 12.84 -19.14
N GLU A 215 1.12 12.48 -20.42
CA GLU A 215 2.12 11.61 -21.05
C GLU A 215 3.53 12.22 -20.97
N ARG A 216 3.67 13.52 -21.17
CA ARG A 216 4.95 14.23 -21.07
C ARG A 216 5.52 14.19 -19.66
N ILE A 217 4.66 14.33 -18.63
CA ILE A 217 5.06 14.16 -17.23
C ILE A 217 5.56 12.74 -16.96
N LEU A 218 4.81 11.72 -17.40
CA LEU A 218 5.20 10.32 -17.21
C LEU A 218 6.53 10.00 -17.91
N ASP A 219 6.74 10.50 -19.13
CA ASP A 219 7.98 10.28 -19.87
C ASP A 219 9.17 11.01 -19.24
N GLY A 220 8.95 12.23 -18.75
CA GLY A 220 9.95 12.97 -17.97
C GLY A 220 10.39 12.17 -16.73
N ILE A 221 9.44 11.59 -16.00
CA ILE A 221 9.75 10.73 -14.85
C ILE A 221 10.50 9.48 -15.28
N ARG A 222 10.09 8.79 -16.34
CA ARG A 222 10.76 7.59 -16.88
C ARG A 222 12.18 7.85 -17.35
N SER A 223 12.47 9.08 -17.77
CA SER A 223 13.80 9.47 -18.28
C SER A 223 14.85 9.60 -17.18
N ILE A 224 14.44 9.71 -15.91
CA ILE A 224 15.34 9.88 -14.77
C ILE A 224 16.09 8.56 -14.49
N ARG A 225 17.41 8.58 -14.70
CA ARG A 225 18.28 7.40 -14.58
C ARG A 225 18.94 7.24 -13.22
N LYS A 226 18.83 8.23 -12.35
CA LYS A 226 19.38 8.13 -10.99
C LYS A 226 18.73 6.99 -10.22
N LYS A 227 19.55 6.19 -9.55
CA LYS A 227 19.06 5.11 -8.69
C LYS A 227 18.60 5.66 -7.35
N TRP A 228 17.61 4.99 -6.80
CA TRP A 228 17.18 5.16 -5.43
C TRP A 228 17.93 4.20 -4.52
N THR A 229 18.10 4.59 -3.25
CA THR A 229 18.33 3.62 -2.19
C THR A 229 16.98 3.00 -1.85
N PRO A 230 16.79 1.68 -1.88
CA PRO A 230 15.51 1.07 -1.56
C PRO A 230 15.13 1.34 -0.10
N ALA A 231 13.83 1.27 0.19
CA ALA A 231 13.35 1.24 1.56
C ALA A 231 13.79 -0.06 2.25
N THR A 232 14.01 -0.02 3.55
CA THR A 232 14.38 -1.21 4.32
C THR A 232 13.50 -1.38 5.54
N ILE A 233 13.22 -2.62 5.91
CA ILE A 233 12.62 -3.02 7.18
C ILE A 233 13.61 -3.96 7.85
N HIS A 234 14.11 -3.63 9.03
CA HIS A 234 15.18 -4.35 9.71
C HIS A 234 16.41 -4.64 8.82
N GLY A 235 16.75 -3.67 7.95
CA GLY A 235 17.86 -3.80 7.01
C GLY A 235 17.54 -4.58 5.73
N GLU A 236 16.39 -5.26 5.66
CA GLU A 236 15.98 -5.99 4.46
C GLU A 236 15.31 -5.06 3.45
N PRO A 237 15.78 -5.02 2.19
CA PRO A 237 15.17 -4.18 1.17
C PRO A 237 13.73 -4.59 0.87
N VAL A 238 12.83 -3.61 0.81
CA VAL A 238 11.41 -3.82 0.48
C VAL A 238 10.98 -2.90 -0.65
N ASN A 239 9.93 -3.30 -1.37
CA ASN A 239 9.29 -2.43 -2.32
C ASN A 239 8.51 -1.34 -1.57
N TYR A 240 8.62 -0.10 -2.04
CA TYR A 240 7.97 1.04 -1.42
C TYR A 240 7.22 1.87 -2.45
N ARG A 241 5.92 2.13 -2.22
CA ARG A 241 5.09 2.94 -3.11
C ARG A 241 5.08 4.40 -2.66
N PHE A 242 5.37 5.27 -3.62
CA PHE A 242 5.21 6.71 -3.47
C PHE A 242 3.92 7.20 -4.14
N ARG A 243 3.32 8.21 -3.53
CA ARG A 243 2.32 9.08 -4.16
C ARG A 243 2.93 10.47 -4.28
N LEU A 244 3.06 10.96 -5.51
CA LEU A 244 3.71 12.23 -5.81
C LEU A 244 2.70 13.19 -6.43
N PRO A 245 2.16 14.13 -5.66
CA PRO A 245 1.41 15.25 -6.19
C PRO A 245 2.37 16.25 -6.85
N LEU A 246 2.04 16.68 -8.06
CA LEU A 246 2.72 17.72 -8.82
C LEU A 246 1.74 18.86 -9.05
N SER A 247 1.99 19.99 -8.41
CA SER A 247 1.15 21.18 -8.50
C SER A 247 1.77 22.18 -9.48
N PHE A 248 0.95 22.71 -10.35
CA PHE A 248 1.30 23.71 -11.33
C PHE A 248 0.51 24.98 -11.04
N SER A 249 1.21 26.04 -10.69
CA SER A 249 0.62 27.37 -10.47
C SER A 249 0.59 28.15 -11.78
N TYR A 250 -0.37 29.05 -11.90
CA TYR A 250 -0.37 30.06 -12.97
C TYR A 250 0.87 30.95 -12.75
N GLY A 251 1.73 31.06 -13.77
CA GLY A 251 2.83 32.00 -13.75
C GLY A 251 2.32 33.39 -14.16
N GLU A 252 2.60 34.41 -13.32
CA GLU A 252 2.46 35.80 -13.73
C GLU A 252 3.46 36.16 -14.83
#